data_b64905c48f397bdde5bdce0b354ae298
#
_entry.id   b64905c48f397bdde5bdce0b354ae298
#
_cell.length_a   1.000
_cell.length_b   1.000
_cell.length_c   1.000
_cell.angle_alpha   90.00
_cell.angle_beta   90.00
_cell.angle_gamma   90.00
#
_symmetry.space_group_name_H-M   'P 1'
#
loop_
_entity.id
_entity.type
_entity.pdbx_description
1 polymer ?
#
loop_
_entity_poly.entity_id
_entity_poly.type
_entity_poly.pdbx_seq_one_letter_code
_entity_poly.pdbx_strand_id
1 'polypeptide(L)'
;MFKSLNLKENEKPNTDPVGDTERVKCLIIGSGPAGYTAAIYAARANLNPVMYEGLQPGGQLTTTTEVENYPGYPEGVTGPVMMEDFKKQAERFGTDVRFGYATKVDFSGEIHKVWIDDKKVIEAEAVILATGATAKYLGLEDEQKYAGGGVSACATCDGFFYRGKDVAVVGGGDTAAEEALYLAGLANKVYLIVRRDVLRASRVMADRVKKTPNIEILWKHQTKGLFGDGVVEGATLVKNKGEANEEEVKIKIDGFFLAIGHKPNSDFVKDYLETDEVGYVKTIPGTSKTNVPGVFACGDLMDSIYRQAITAAGSGCKAAMDVERYLSEKNA
;
A
#
# COMPACT_ATOMS: atom_id res chain seq x y z
N MET A 1 -11.08 33.24 -57.45
CA MET A 1 -12.17 33.19 -56.48
C MET A 1 -12.18 31.77 -55.87
N PHE A 2 -11.35 31.53 -54.86
CA PHE A 2 -11.25 30.22 -54.20
C PHE A 2 -12.05 30.28 -52.91
N LYS A 3 -13.11 29.44 -52.78
CA LYS A 3 -13.87 29.22 -51.56
C LYS A 3 -13.02 28.41 -50.58
N SER A 4 -12.82 28.93 -49.37
CA SER A 4 -12.27 28.24 -48.21
C SER A 4 -13.21 27.15 -47.75
N LEU A 5 -12.75 25.89 -47.76
CA LEU A 5 -13.40 24.78 -47.08
C LEU A 5 -13.08 24.86 -45.59
N ASN A 6 -14.12 25.11 -44.80
CA ASN A 6 -14.09 24.92 -43.35
C ASN A 6 -14.02 23.41 -43.06
N LEU A 7 -12.87 22.94 -42.61
CA LEU A 7 -12.71 21.65 -42.01
C LEU A 7 -13.32 21.72 -40.60
N LYS A 8 -14.44 21.04 -40.40
CA LYS A 8 -14.99 20.77 -39.07
C LYS A 8 -13.92 20.00 -38.27
N GLU A 9 -13.58 20.52 -37.10
CA GLU A 9 -12.80 19.80 -36.11
C GLU A 9 -13.46 18.44 -35.84
N ASN A 10 -12.68 17.39 -35.97
CA ASN A 10 -13.08 16.04 -35.63
C ASN A 10 -13.31 15.95 -34.12
N GLU A 11 -14.55 15.93 -33.70
CA GLU A 11 -14.94 15.39 -32.40
C GLU A 11 -14.39 13.96 -32.32
N LYS A 12 -13.51 13.73 -31.34
CA LYS A 12 -13.06 12.37 -31.01
C LYS A 12 -14.32 11.55 -30.71
N PRO A 13 -14.49 10.36 -31.28
CA PRO A 13 -15.63 9.53 -30.94
C PRO A 13 -15.58 9.24 -29.42
N ASN A 14 -16.66 9.52 -28.73
CA ASN A 14 -16.87 9.11 -27.34
C ASN A 14 -17.01 7.59 -27.34
N THR A 15 -15.90 6.87 -27.12
CA THR A 15 -15.84 5.42 -27.04
C THR A 15 -15.91 4.99 -25.58
N ASP A 16 -16.88 5.49 -24.81
CA ASP A 16 -17.23 4.85 -23.57
C ASP A 16 -17.93 3.54 -23.90
N PRO A 17 -17.41 2.38 -23.46
CA PRO A 17 -18.11 1.13 -23.65
C PRO A 17 -19.48 1.26 -22.98
N VAL A 18 -20.55 0.97 -23.71
CA VAL A 18 -21.92 0.87 -23.19
C VAL A 18 -21.95 -0.36 -22.28
N GLY A 19 -21.39 -0.23 -21.08
CA GLY A 19 -21.48 -1.20 -20.00
C GLY A 19 -22.77 -1.00 -19.21
N ASP A 20 -23.19 -2.04 -18.52
CA ASP A 20 -24.28 -1.96 -17.56
C ASP A 20 -23.94 -0.92 -16.48
N THR A 21 -24.77 0.12 -16.37
CA THR A 21 -24.56 1.22 -15.44
C THR A 21 -25.41 1.01 -14.20
N GLU A 22 -24.77 1.02 -13.03
CA GLU A 22 -25.42 0.88 -11.73
C GLU A 22 -25.19 2.14 -10.88
N ARG A 23 -26.25 2.64 -10.26
CA ARG A 23 -26.16 3.78 -9.34
C ARG A 23 -26.17 3.34 -7.89
N VAL A 24 -25.19 3.85 -7.10
CA VAL A 24 -25.01 3.53 -5.68
C VAL A 24 -24.82 4.81 -4.85
N LYS A 25 -25.18 4.77 -3.58
CA LYS A 25 -25.01 5.88 -2.66
C LYS A 25 -23.57 6.04 -2.21
N CYS A 26 -22.95 4.92 -1.83
CA CYS A 26 -21.56 4.85 -1.35
C CYS A 26 -20.83 3.70 -2.03
N LEU A 27 -19.73 4.01 -2.70
CA LEU A 27 -18.85 3.04 -3.35
C LEU A 27 -17.51 2.97 -2.60
N ILE A 28 -17.05 1.76 -2.29
CA ILE A 28 -15.75 1.52 -1.65
C ILE A 28 -14.86 0.72 -2.60
N ILE A 29 -13.65 1.21 -2.86
CA ILE A 29 -12.67 0.55 -3.73
C ILE A 29 -11.48 0.09 -2.91
N GLY A 30 -11.32 -1.24 -2.82
CA GLY A 30 -10.27 -1.90 -2.05
C GLY A 30 -10.76 -2.52 -0.75
N SER A 31 -10.23 -3.69 -0.40
CA SER A 31 -10.70 -4.58 0.67
C SER A 31 -9.65 -4.86 1.75
N GLY A 32 -8.62 -4.04 1.87
CA GLY A 32 -7.71 -4.09 3.02
C GLY A 32 -8.41 -3.67 4.33
N PRO A 33 -7.68 -3.61 5.44
CA PRO A 33 -8.25 -3.20 6.74
C PRO A 33 -9.00 -1.86 6.70
N ALA A 34 -8.52 -0.90 5.89
CA ALA A 34 -9.20 0.37 5.69
C ALA A 34 -10.55 0.20 5.00
N GLY A 35 -10.60 -0.57 3.90
CA GLY A 35 -11.81 -0.78 3.11
C GLY A 35 -12.91 -1.49 3.88
N TYR A 36 -12.60 -2.64 4.49
CA TYR A 36 -13.60 -3.36 5.28
C TYR A 36 -14.06 -2.57 6.51
N THR A 37 -13.16 -1.82 7.16
CA THR A 37 -13.58 -0.95 8.27
C THR A 37 -14.50 0.16 7.78
N ALA A 38 -14.18 0.80 6.66
CA ALA A 38 -15.07 1.78 6.04
C ALA A 38 -16.44 1.18 5.70
N ALA A 39 -16.46 -0.05 5.15
CA ALA A 39 -17.67 -0.77 4.81
C ALA A 39 -18.55 -1.04 6.03
N ILE A 40 -17.97 -1.51 7.15
CA ILE A 40 -18.67 -1.74 8.42
C ILE A 40 -19.34 -0.44 8.90
N TYR A 41 -18.60 0.67 8.94
CA TYR A 41 -19.13 1.93 9.45
C TYR A 41 -20.16 2.54 8.50
N ALA A 42 -19.95 2.49 7.19
CA ALA A 42 -20.89 2.98 6.19
C ALA A 42 -22.21 2.18 6.19
N ALA A 43 -22.13 0.85 6.31
CA ALA A 43 -23.31 0.00 6.39
C ALA A 43 -24.12 0.29 7.67
N ARG A 44 -23.45 0.47 8.81
CA ARG A 44 -24.10 0.83 10.08
C ARG A 44 -24.72 2.22 10.07
N ALA A 45 -24.27 3.12 9.19
CA ALA A 45 -24.86 4.44 8.94
C ALA A 45 -25.95 4.41 7.85
N ASN A 46 -26.44 3.24 7.43
CA ASN A 46 -27.46 3.06 6.37
C ASN A 46 -27.09 3.69 5.01
N LEU A 47 -25.80 3.69 4.69
CA LEU A 47 -25.33 4.18 3.41
C LEU A 47 -25.42 3.12 2.30
N ASN A 48 -25.78 1.88 2.62
CA ASN A 48 -25.89 0.73 1.70
C ASN A 48 -24.64 0.63 0.80
N PRO A 49 -23.44 0.47 1.38
CA PRO A 49 -22.21 0.52 0.62
C PRO A 49 -22.09 -0.69 -0.32
N VAL A 50 -21.63 -0.42 -1.55
CA VAL A 50 -21.12 -1.43 -2.47
C VAL A 50 -19.59 -1.35 -2.41
N MET A 51 -18.94 -2.51 -2.25
CA MET A 51 -17.49 -2.61 -2.19
C MET A 51 -16.97 -3.48 -3.32
N TYR A 52 -15.90 -3.01 -3.98
CA TYR A 52 -15.11 -3.84 -4.88
C TYR A 52 -13.75 -4.17 -4.27
N GLU A 53 -13.47 -5.47 -4.12
CA GLU A 53 -12.33 -5.99 -3.35
C GLU A 53 -10.97 -5.75 -4.00
N GLY A 54 -10.94 -5.57 -5.33
CA GLY A 54 -9.70 -5.52 -6.09
C GLY A 54 -9.20 -6.90 -6.53
N LEU A 55 -7.98 -6.94 -7.10
CA LEU A 55 -7.36 -8.18 -7.58
C LEU A 55 -6.90 -9.10 -6.44
N GLN A 56 -6.68 -8.56 -5.25
CA GLN A 56 -6.26 -9.29 -4.06
C GLN A 56 -7.24 -9.02 -2.92
N PRO A 57 -8.35 -9.80 -2.82
CA PRO A 57 -9.31 -9.68 -1.74
C PRO A 57 -8.64 -9.78 -0.36
N GLY A 58 -8.92 -8.82 0.53
CA GLY A 58 -8.27 -8.69 1.83
C GLY A 58 -6.94 -7.91 1.82
N GLY A 59 -6.40 -7.58 0.66
CA GLY A 59 -5.18 -6.77 0.49
C GLY A 59 -3.91 -7.46 1.00
N GLN A 60 -2.91 -6.67 1.36
CA GLN A 60 -1.56 -7.18 1.69
C GLN A 60 -1.53 -8.16 2.87
N LEU A 61 -2.44 -8.05 3.83
CA LEU A 61 -2.47 -8.98 4.98
C LEU A 61 -2.72 -10.42 4.56
N THR A 62 -3.33 -10.67 3.41
CA THR A 62 -3.54 -12.05 2.94
C THR A 62 -2.26 -12.75 2.47
N THR A 63 -1.15 -12.02 2.34
CA THR A 63 0.17 -12.57 2.01
C THR A 63 1.09 -12.68 3.22
N THR A 64 0.66 -12.23 4.39
CA THR A 64 1.43 -12.40 5.64
C THR A 64 0.98 -13.65 6.40
N THR A 65 1.88 -14.23 7.20
CA THR A 65 1.60 -15.44 7.98
C THR A 65 0.85 -15.09 9.26
N GLU A 66 1.50 -14.44 10.21
CA GLU A 66 0.94 -14.09 11.51
C GLU A 66 0.84 -12.58 11.69
N VAL A 67 -0.25 -12.15 12.32
CA VAL A 67 -0.52 -10.78 12.74
C VAL A 67 -0.68 -10.78 14.25
N GLU A 68 0.32 -10.28 14.97
CA GLU A 68 0.35 -10.22 16.43
C GLU A 68 0.10 -8.80 16.98
N ASN A 69 0.14 -7.81 16.11
CA ASN A 69 0.09 -6.39 16.49
C ASN A 69 -1.27 -5.72 16.21
N TYR A 70 -2.33 -6.51 15.93
CA TYR A 70 -3.68 -5.97 15.81
C TYR A 70 -4.49 -6.28 17.07
N PRO A 71 -4.97 -5.25 17.82
CA PRO A 71 -5.73 -5.45 19.03
C PRO A 71 -7.03 -6.26 18.80
N GLY A 72 -7.30 -7.23 19.65
CA GLY A 72 -8.46 -8.10 19.57
C GLY A 72 -8.12 -9.57 19.32
N TYR A 73 -6.86 -9.86 18.96
CA TYR A 73 -6.34 -11.20 18.74
C TYR A 73 -5.18 -11.51 19.71
N PRO A 74 -5.47 -11.85 20.98
CA PRO A 74 -4.43 -12.00 22.02
C PRO A 74 -3.46 -13.17 21.75
N GLU A 75 -3.89 -14.17 20.99
CA GLU A 75 -3.08 -15.33 20.61
C GLU A 75 -2.47 -15.19 19.19
N GLY A 76 -2.55 -13.97 18.61
CA GLY A 76 -2.24 -13.77 17.20
C GLY A 76 -3.33 -14.31 16.27
N VAL A 77 -3.21 -14.01 15.00
CA VAL A 77 -4.12 -14.50 13.93
C VAL A 77 -3.38 -14.49 12.59
N THR A 78 -3.67 -15.44 11.71
CA THR A 78 -3.13 -15.33 10.36
C THR A 78 -3.82 -14.22 9.57
N GLY A 79 -3.05 -13.52 8.74
CA GLY A 79 -3.59 -12.42 7.93
C GLY A 79 -4.83 -12.81 7.13
N PRO A 80 -4.85 -13.95 6.40
CA PRO A 80 -6.05 -14.41 5.69
C PRO A 80 -7.28 -14.60 6.58
N VAL A 81 -7.13 -15.20 7.76
CA VAL A 81 -8.24 -15.41 8.72
C VAL A 81 -8.77 -14.08 9.22
N MET A 82 -7.88 -13.15 9.60
CA MET A 82 -8.28 -11.82 10.06
C MET A 82 -9.07 -11.06 8.97
N MET A 83 -8.63 -11.13 7.72
CA MET A 83 -9.32 -10.44 6.63
C MET A 83 -10.66 -11.08 6.27
N GLU A 84 -10.78 -12.39 6.42
CA GLU A 84 -12.05 -13.10 6.29
C GLU A 84 -13.04 -12.70 7.39
N ASP A 85 -12.57 -12.52 8.64
CA ASP A 85 -13.39 -12.02 9.74
C ASP A 85 -13.90 -10.60 9.48
N PHE A 86 -13.04 -9.73 8.93
CA PHE A 86 -13.43 -8.36 8.56
C PHE A 86 -14.48 -8.36 7.46
N LYS A 87 -14.31 -9.21 6.43
CA LYS A 87 -15.29 -9.40 5.36
C LYS A 87 -16.64 -9.83 5.90
N LYS A 88 -16.67 -10.92 6.69
CA LYS A 88 -17.90 -11.42 7.32
C LYS A 88 -18.58 -10.35 8.16
N GLN A 89 -17.80 -9.53 8.87
CA GLN A 89 -18.36 -8.46 9.68
C GLN A 89 -19.00 -7.37 8.80
N ALA A 90 -18.37 -6.99 7.68
CA ALA A 90 -18.91 -6.01 6.73
C ALA A 90 -20.20 -6.52 6.07
N GLU A 91 -20.21 -7.77 5.60
CA GLU A 91 -21.38 -8.43 4.99
C GLU A 91 -22.54 -8.58 5.99
N ARG A 92 -22.25 -8.91 7.27
CA ARG A 92 -23.25 -9.00 8.32
C ARG A 92 -24.02 -7.70 8.53
N PHE A 93 -23.40 -6.54 8.31
CA PHE A 93 -24.06 -5.24 8.38
C PHE A 93 -24.71 -4.79 7.07
N GLY A 94 -24.62 -5.62 6.00
CA GLY A 94 -25.29 -5.35 4.74
C GLY A 94 -24.43 -4.66 3.68
N THR A 95 -23.10 -4.71 3.81
CA THR A 95 -22.22 -4.32 2.71
C THR A 95 -22.34 -5.32 1.57
N ASP A 96 -22.59 -4.85 0.36
CA ASP A 96 -22.53 -5.67 -0.86
C ASP A 96 -21.08 -5.77 -1.33
N VAL A 97 -20.42 -6.87 -0.97
CA VAL A 97 -19.00 -7.12 -1.27
C VAL A 97 -18.89 -7.87 -2.59
N ARG A 98 -18.18 -7.31 -3.54
CA ARG A 98 -18.05 -7.82 -4.92
C ARG A 98 -16.60 -7.99 -5.34
N PHE A 99 -16.31 -9.03 -6.09
CA PHE A 99 -15.04 -9.15 -6.78
C PHE A 99 -14.99 -8.22 -7.99
N GLY A 100 -13.83 -7.66 -8.27
CA GLY A 100 -13.54 -6.75 -9.38
C GLY A 100 -12.63 -5.61 -8.96
N TYR A 101 -12.05 -4.90 -9.92
CA TYR A 101 -11.13 -3.80 -9.64
C TYR A 101 -11.43 -2.58 -10.49
N ALA A 102 -11.20 -1.40 -9.92
CA ALA A 102 -11.37 -0.14 -10.63
C ALA A 102 -10.22 0.08 -11.62
N THR A 103 -10.58 0.33 -12.88
CA THR A 103 -9.63 0.55 -13.97
C THR A 103 -9.53 2.02 -14.37
N LYS A 104 -10.63 2.76 -14.25
CA LYS A 104 -10.75 4.16 -14.66
C LYS A 104 -11.77 4.86 -13.77
N VAL A 105 -11.64 6.17 -13.63
CA VAL A 105 -12.62 7.03 -12.95
C VAL A 105 -12.93 8.27 -13.77
N ASP A 106 -14.10 8.87 -13.48
CA ASP A 106 -14.43 10.23 -13.85
C ASP A 106 -15.07 10.91 -12.63
N PHE A 107 -14.32 11.83 -12.06
CA PHE A 107 -14.71 12.59 -10.86
C PHE A 107 -15.01 14.05 -11.19
N SER A 108 -15.28 14.38 -12.46
CA SER A 108 -15.56 15.76 -12.89
C SER A 108 -16.96 16.25 -12.54
N GLY A 109 -17.91 15.34 -12.29
CA GLY A 109 -19.30 15.63 -11.98
C GLY A 109 -19.67 15.44 -10.52
N GLU A 110 -20.90 15.83 -10.15
CA GLU A 110 -21.46 15.59 -8.80
C GLU A 110 -21.72 14.09 -8.50
N ILE A 111 -21.94 13.31 -9.55
CA ILE A 111 -22.04 11.85 -9.49
C ILE A 111 -20.76 11.31 -10.08
N HIS A 112 -20.04 10.57 -9.28
CA HIS A 112 -18.75 10.01 -9.63
C HIS A 112 -18.90 8.71 -10.40
N LYS A 113 -18.13 8.54 -11.48
CA LYS A 113 -18.15 7.31 -12.29
C LYS A 113 -16.87 6.52 -12.04
N VAL A 114 -17.04 5.22 -11.82
CA VAL A 114 -15.93 4.27 -11.66
C VAL A 114 -16.17 3.09 -12.58
N TRP A 115 -15.20 2.78 -13.42
CA TRP A 115 -15.22 1.60 -14.30
C TRP A 115 -14.61 0.42 -13.57
N ILE A 116 -15.35 -0.69 -13.56
CA ILE A 116 -14.92 -1.95 -12.96
C ILE A 116 -14.63 -2.94 -14.09
N ASP A 117 -13.42 -3.48 -14.10
CA ASP A 117 -12.93 -4.50 -15.08
C ASP A 117 -13.14 -4.06 -16.55
N ASP A 118 -13.17 -2.76 -16.84
CA ASP A 118 -13.49 -2.16 -18.14
C ASP A 118 -14.87 -2.58 -18.73
N LYS A 119 -15.75 -3.11 -17.91
CA LYS A 119 -17.02 -3.68 -18.34
C LYS A 119 -18.25 -3.03 -17.73
N LYS A 120 -18.16 -2.61 -16.49
CA LYS A 120 -19.29 -2.07 -15.72
C LYS A 120 -18.97 -0.66 -15.24
N VAL A 121 -19.95 0.24 -15.28
CA VAL A 121 -19.85 1.60 -14.75
C VAL A 121 -20.67 1.70 -13.47
N ILE A 122 -20.04 2.12 -12.39
CA ILE A 122 -20.73 2.44 -11.15
C ILE A 122 -20.79 3.97 -11.01
N GLU A 123 -22.01 4.50 -10.93
CA GLU A 123 -22.30 5.89 -10.62
C GLU A 123 -22.53 6.03 -9.12
N ALA A 124 -21.65 6.74 -8.42
CA ALA A 124 -21.68 6.88 -6.97
C ALA A 124 -21.86 8.33 -6.52
N GLU A 125 -22.66 8.54 -5.46
CA GLU A 125 -22.80 9.86 -4.83
C GLU A 125 -21.57 10.17 -3.95
N ALA A 126 -20.94 9.14 -3.38
CA ALA A 126 -19.68 9.24 -2.66
C ALA A 126 -18.79 8.01 -2.93
N VAL A 127 -17.47 8.22 -2.99
CA VAL A 127 -16.46 7.18 -3.23
C VAL A 127 -15.42 7.19 -2.13
N ILE A 128 -15.15 6.03 -1.54
CA ILE A 128 -14.03 5.80 -0.62
C ILE A 128 -12.95 4.99 -1.34
N LEU A 129 -11.79 5.57 -1.47
CA LEU A 129 -10.60 4.93 -2.04
C LEU A 129 -9.76 4.33 -0.93
N ALA A 130 -9.66 2.99 -0.91
CA ALA A 130 -8.94 2.19 0.08
C ALA A 130 -7.99 1.19 -0.59
N THR A 131 -7.41 1.57 -1.75
CA THR A 131 -6.62 0.70 -2.63
C THR A 131 -5.22 0.38 -2.10
N GLY A 132 -4.80 1.03 -1.00
CA GLY A 132 -3.53 0.77 -0.34
C GLY A 132 -2.30 1.20 -1.14
N ALA A 133 -1.16 0.62 -0.76
CA ALA A 133 0.13 0.79 -1.44
C ALA A 133 0.83 -0.55 -1.57
N THR A 134 1.63 -0.73 -2.60
CA THR A 134 2.38 -1.97 -2.86
C THR A 134 3.84 -1.76 -2.48
N ALA A 135 4.40 -2.67 -1.69
CA ALA A 135 5.83 -2.66 -1.37
C ALA A 135 6.65 -2.86 -2.65
N LYS A 136 7.79 -2.16 -2.73
CA LYS A 136 8.74 -2.35 -3.82
C LYS A 136 9.68 -3.50 -3.49
N TYR A 137 9.94 -4.32 -4.50
CA TYR A 137 10.87 -5.45 -4.46
C TYR A 137 12.06 -5.18 -5.37
N LEU A 138 13.16 -5.92 -5.18
CA LEU A 138 14.32 -5.84 -6.06
C LEU A 138 14.08 -6.54 -7.40
N GLY A 139 13.08 -7.44 -7.45
CA GLY A 139 12.74 -8.24 -8.61
C GLY A 139 13.56 -9.54 -8.68
N LEU A 140 14.04 -10.04 -7.55
CA LEU A 140 14.72 -11.31 -7.45
C LEU A 140 13.68 -12.44 -7.34
N GLU A 141 13.89 -13.56 -8.02
CA GLU A 141 13.03 -14.75 -7.90
C GLU A 141 12.96 -15.29 -6.46
N ASP A 142 14.08 -15.16 -5.74
CA ASP A 142 14.21 -15.59 -4.35
C ASP A 142 13.30 -14.80 -3.38
N GLU A 143 12.93 -13.57 -3.70
CA GLU A 143 12.03 -12.76 -2.84
C GLU A 143 10.66 -13.43 -2.68
N GLN A 144 10.13 -13.98 -3.77
CA GLN A 144 8.87 -14.70 -3.74
C GLN A 144 9.01 -16.08 -3.11
N LYS A 145 10.13 -16.77 -3.38
CA LYS A 145 10.43 -18.10 -2.82
C LYS A 145 10.46 -18.07 -1.30
N TYR A 146 11.01 -17.00 -0.71
CA TYR A 146 11.16 -16.86 0.74
C TYR A 146 10.14 -15.90 1.36
N ALA A 147 9.06 -15.54 0.65
CA ALA A 147 7.97 -14.78 1.21
C ALA A 147 7.34 -15.53 2.41
N GLY A 148 7.27 -14.89 3.58
CA GLY A 148 6.88 -15.55 4.84
C GLY A 148 7.94 -16.50 5.44
N GLY A 149 9.04 -16.78 4.72
CA GLY A 149 10.17 -17.60 5.16
C GLY A 149 11.46 -16.79 5.37
N GLY A 150 11.38 -15.51 5.66
CA GLY A 150 12.52 -14.65 5.95
C GLY A 150 12.60 -13.37 5.13
N VAL A 151 11.84 -13.22 4.06
CA VAL A 151 11.73 -11.97 3.30
C VAL A 151 10.53 -11.17 3.79
N SER A 152 10.76 -9.92 4.15
CA SER A 152 9.74 -8.96 4.61
C SER A 152 9.94 -7.57 3.99
N ALA A 153 8.88 -6.81 3.90
CA ALA A 153 8.89 -5.39 3.53
C ALA A 153 8.39 -4.47 4.68
N CYS A 154 8.34 -5.00 5.92
CA CYS A 154 7.84 -4.27 7.08
C CYS A 154 8.57 -4.72 8.35
N ALA A 155 9.58 -3.96 8.78
CA ALA A 155 10.32 -4.27 10.01
C ALA A 155 9.44 -4.20 11.28
N THR A 156 8.48 -3.29 11.34
CA THR A 156 7.56 -3.17 12.50
C THR A 156 6.54 -4.31 12.57
N CYS A 157 6.26 -4.97 11.44
CA CYS A 157 5.37 -6.14 11.39
C CYS A 157 6.12 -7.40 11.87
N ASP A 158 7.26 -7.68 11.27
CA ASP A 158 7.93 -8.98 11.35
C ASP A 158 9.20 -8.97 12.21
N GLY A 159 9.71 -7.79 12.58
CA GLY A 159 11.00 -7.68 13.28
C GLY A 159 11.07 -8.42 14.61
N PHE A 160 9.93 -8.60 15.29
CA PHE A 160 9.88 -9.33 16.55
C PHE A 160 10.33 -10.80 16.42
N PHE A 161 10.02 -11.47 15.29
CA PHE A 161 10.40 -12.86 15.01
C PHE A 161 11.91 -13.05 14.82
N TYR A 162 12.65 -11.95 14.67
CA TYR A 162 14.11 -11.94 14.49
C TYR A 162 14.88 -11.46 15.71
N ARG A 163 14.25 -11.49 16.88
CA ARG A 163 14.93 -11.17 18.14
C ARG A 163 16.14 -12.08 18.37
N GLY A 164 17.31 -11.46 18.57
CA GLY A 164 18.59 -12.15 18.79
C GLY A 164 19.20 -12.84 17.56
N LYS A 165 18.62 -12.62 16.37
CA LYS A 165 19.08 -13.15 15.08
C LYS A 165 19.84 -12.08 14.29
N ASP A 166 20.50 -12.50 13.21
CA ASP A 166 21.18 -11.58 12.29
C ASP A 166 20.25 -11.28 11.09
N VAL A 167 20.09 -10.01 10.75
CA VAL A 167 19.18 -9.59 9.67
C VAL A 167 19.86 -8.63 8.70
N ALA A 168 19.33 -8.54 7.48
CA ALA A 168 19.73 -7.54 6.51
C ALA A 168 18.56 -6.60 6.19
N VAL A 169 18.86 -5.31 6.00
CA VAL A 169 17.94 -4.29 5.51
C VAL A 169 18.49 -3.72 4.22
N VAL A 170 17.69 -3.70 3.17
CA VAL A 170 18.07 -3.12 1.88
C VAL A 170 17.46 -1.74 1.73
N GLY A 171 18.30 -0.75 1.54
CA GLY A 171 17.87 0.62 1.31
C GLY A 171 18.90 1.65 1.77
N GLY A 172 18.62 2.91 1.53
CA GLY A 172 19.53 4.00 1.91
C GLY A 172 18.83 5.33 2.17
N GLY A 173 17.49 5.36 2.21
CA GLY A 173 16.65 6.49 2.59
C GLY A 173 16.26 6.46 4.06
N ASP A 174 15.42 7.42 4.49
CA ASP A 174 14.95 7.50 5.87
C ASP A 174 14.24 6.22 6.31
N THR A 175 13.35 5.65 5.51
CA THR A 175 12.68 4.37 5.81
C THR A 175 13.69 3.25 6.13
N ALA A 176 14.77 3.13 5.33
CA ALA A 176 15.78 2.10 5.58
C ALA A 176 16.57 2.36 6.86
N ALA A 177 16.82 3.61 7.18
CA ALA A 177 17.47 4.00 8.43
C ALA A 177 16.57 3.74 9.64
N GLU A 178 15.28 4.07 9.55
CA GLU A 178 14.29 3.80 10.60
C GLU A 178 14.13 2.31 10.85
N GLU A 179 13.95 1.50 9.80
CA GLU A 179 13.83 0.04 9.92
C GLU A 179 15.10 -0.61 10.46
N ALA A 180 16.28 -0.17 10.01
CA ALA A 180 17.55 -0.67 10.53
C ALA A 180 17.73 -0.35 12.03
N LEU A 181 17.36 0.86 12.47
CA LEU A 181 17.40 1.25 13.88
C LEU A 181 16.38 0.47 14.72
N TYR A 182 15.18 0.29 14.21
CA TYR A 182 14.15 -0.54 14.87
C TYR A 182 14.63 -1.98 15.06
N LEU A 183 15.12 -2.60 13.99
CA LEU A 183 15.66 -3.97 14.04
C LEU A 183 16.90 -4.09 14.92
N ALA A 184 17.74 -3.06 14.98
CA ALA A 184 18.90 -3.05 15.87
C ALA A 184 18.52 -3.14 17.37
N GLY A 185 17.31 -2.71 17.73
CA GLY A 185 16.75 -2.88 19.08
C GLY A 185 16.31 -4.32 19.39
N LEU A 186 16.19 -5.19 18.38
CA LEU A 186 15.69 -6.55 18.51
C LEU A 186 16.74 -7.59 18.10
N ALA A 187 17.37 -7.41 16.96
CA ALA A 187 18.31 -8.33 16.35
C ALA A 187 19.70 -8.30 17.04
N ASN A 188 20.44 -9.38 16.89
CA ASN A 188 21.84 -9.42 17.30
C ASN A 188 22.70 -8.52 16.40
N LYS A 189 22.49 -8.59 15.08
CA LYS A 189 23.20 -7.78 14.10
C LYS A 189 22.30 -7.38 12.95
N VAL A 190 22.47 -6.15 12.44
CA VAL A 190 21.78 -5.62 11.26
C VAL A 190 22.82 -5.27 10.19
N TYR A 191 22.71 -5.88 9.02
CA TYR A 191 23.46 -5.48 7.83
C TYR A 191 22.61 -4.50 7.02
N LEU A 192 23.02 -3.22 6.94
CA LEU A 192 22.36 -2.23 6.08
C LEU A 192 23.03 -2.22 4.70
N ILE A 193 22.35 -2.81 3.71
CA ILE A 193 22.85 -2.95 2.34
C ILE A 193 22.54 -1.69 1.54
N VAL A 194 23.58 -0.94 1.19
CA VAL A 194 23.46 0.36 0.50
C VAL A 194 24.20 0.31 -0.84
N ARG A 195 23.47 0.47 -1.96
CA ARG A 195 24.07 0.41 -3.30
C ARG A 195 25.02 1.57 -3.63
N ARG A 196 25.01 2.65 -2.86
CA ARG A 196 25.88 3.82 -2.99
C ARG A 196 26.90 3.85 -1.84
N ASP A 197 27.79 4.81 -1.87
CA ASP A 197 28.75 5.13 -0.80
C ASP A 197 28.21 6.16 0.21
N VAL A 198 26.94 6.52 0.09
CA VAL A 198 26.26 7.53 0.92
C VAL A 198 24.79 7.13 1.17
N LEU A 199 24.30 7.42 2.38
CA LEU A 199 22.88 7.36 2.69
C LEU A 199 22.17 8.59 2.10
N ARG A 200 20.95 8.38 1.61
CA ARG A 200 20.03 9.47 1.22
C ARG A 200 19.12 9.88 2.37
N ALA A 201 19.19 9.17 3.48
CA ALA A 201 18.48 9.52 4.70
C ALA A 201 18.88 10.91 5.22
N SER A 202 18.00 11.52 5.98
CA SER A 202 18.30 12.78 6.68
C SER A 202 19.59 12.64 7.50
N ARG A 203 20.30 13.74 7.66
CA ARG A 203 21.59 13.74 8.39
C ARG A 203 21.45 13.15 9.80
N VAL A 204 20.36 13.48 10.48
CA VAL A 204 20.08 12.96 11.83
C VAL A 204 19.95 11.45 11.83
N MET A 205 19.18 10.88 10.88
CA MET A 205 18.99 9.43 10.77
C MET A 205 20.26 8.72 10.34
N ALA A 206 20.98 9.26 9.38
CA ALA A 206 22.27 8.72 8.94
C ALA A 206 23.31 8.68 10.07
N ASP A 207 23.37 9.72 10.89
CA ASP A 207 24.28 9.78 12.05
C ASP A 207 23.88 8.80 13.16
N ARG A 208 22.59 8.58 13.38
CA ARG A 208 22.07 7.56 14.31
C ARG A 208 22.47 6.16 13.88
N VAL A 209 22.21 5.80 12.61
CA VAL A 209 22.59 4.49 12.04
C VAL A 209 24.08 4.23 12.21
N LYS A 210 24.96 5.21 11.84
CA LYS A 210 26.43 5.08 11.95
C LYS A 210 26.92 4.92 13.40
N LYS A 211 26.18 5.42 14.38
CA LYS A 211 26.53 5.33 15.80
C LYS A 211 25.97 4.09 16.50
N THR A 212 25.10 3.35 15.85
CA THR A 212 24.47 2.15 16.43
C THR A 212 25.43 0.95 16.29
N PRO A 213 25.91 0.37 17.40
CA PRO A 213 27.05 -0.55 17.39
C PRO A 213 26.83 -1.86 16.62
N ASN A 214 25.58 -2.36 16.60
CA ASN A 214 25.20 -3.61 15.93
C ASN A 214 24.64 -3.39 14.52
N ILE A 215 24.75 -2.18 13.94
CA ILE A 215 24.48 -1.93 12.53
C ILE A 215 25.80 -1.88 11.76
N GLU A 216 25.98 -2.80 10.82
CA GLU A 216 27.05 -2.77 9.85
C GLU A 216 26.55 -2.26 8.50
N ILE A 217 27.08 -1.16 8.00
CA ILE A 217 26.67 -0.60 6.71
C ILE A 217 27.56 -1.19 5.61
N LEU A 218 26.93 -1.91 4.70
CA LEU A 218 27.58 -2.48 3.52
C LEU A 218 27.44 -1.51 2.34
N TRP A 219 28.42 -0.62 2.22
CA TRP A 219 28.48 0.38 1.16
C TRP A 219 28.78 -0.21 -0.21
N LYS A 220 28.14 0.33 -1.27
CA LYS A 220 28.32 -0.13 -2.67
C LYS A 220 27.97 -1.60 -2.87
N HIS A 221 27.07 -2.16 -2.04
CA HIS A 221 26.59 -3.53 -2.19
C HIS A 221 25.19 -3.56 -2.78
N GLN A 222 24.95 -4.53 -3.65
CA GLN A 222 23.62 -4.84 -4.22
C GLN A 222 23.35 -6.32 -3.99
N THR A 223 22.12 -6.67 -3.67
CA THR A 223 21.71 -8.06 -3.52
C THR A 223 21.63 -8.72 -4.90
N LYS A 224 22.27 -9.87 -5.06
CA LYS A 224 22.23 -10.71 -6.25
C LYS A 224 21.21 -11.83 -6.11
N GLY A 225 21.04 -12.36 -4.90
CA GLY A 225 20.11 -13.44 -4.58
C GLY A 225 20.12 -13.79 -3.11
N LEU A 226 19.17 -14.59 -2.71
CA LEU A 226 19.05 -15.16 -1.36
C LEU A 226 19.28 -16.68 -1.43
N PHE A 227 19.69 -17.28 -0.33
CA PHE A 227 19.85 -18.73 -0.24
C PHE A 227 19.35 -19.26 1.11
N GLY A 228 18.98 -20.54 1.15
CA GLY A 228 18.51 -21.24 2.33
C GLY A 228 17.68 -22.47 1.95
N ASP A 229 17.26 -23.22 2.95
CA ASP A 229 16.38 -24.38 2.80
C ASP A 229 15.00 -24.09 3.42
N GLY A 230 14.06 -23.70 2.58
CA GLY A 230 12.69 -23.30 3.00
C GLY A 230 12.60 -21.93 3.66
N VAL A 231 13.66 -21.48 4.34
CA VAL A 231 13.78 -20.15 4.97
C VAL A 231 15.07 -19.47 4.52
N VAL A 232 15.15 -18.15 4.70
CA VAL A 232 16.38 -17.40 4.43
C VAL A 232 17.48 -17.80 5.43
N GLU A 233 18.64 -18.20 4.92
CA GLU A 233 19.86 -18.46 5.69
C GLU A 233 21.01 -17.53 5.30
N GLY A 234 20.82 -16.76 4.23
CA GLY A 234 21.81 -15.80 3.80
C GLY A 234 21.48 -15.08 2.51
N ALA A 235 22.34 -14.13 2.18
CA ALA A 235 22.28 -13.36 0.95
C ALA A 235 23.62 -13.37 0.22
N THR A 236 23.56 -13.43 -1.11
CA THR A 236 24.67 -13.19 -2.01
C THR A 236 24.61 -11.75 -2.49
N LEU A 237 25.66 -11.00 -2.21
CA LEU A 237 25.79 -9.60 -2.55
C LEU A 237 26.86 -9.39 -3.62
N VAL A 238 26.74 -8.32 -4.39
CA VAL A 238 27.79 -7.85 -5.30
C VAL A 238 28.26 -6.49 -4.83
N LYS A 239 29.50 -6.39 -4.44
CA LYS A 239 30.17 -5.13 -4.09
C LYS A 239 30.75 -4.50 -5.36
N ASN A 240 30.68 -3.18 -5.45
CA ASN A 240 31.20 -2.38 -6.57
C ASN A 240 30.72 -2.86 -7.96
N LYS A 241 29.43 -3.22 -8.07
CA LYS A 241 28.84 -3.77 -9.30
C LYS A 241 29.12 -2.88 -10.51
N GLY A 242 29.73 -3.47 -11.54
CA GLY A 242 30.12 -2.78 -12.79
C GLY A 242 31.46 -2.03 -12.72
N GLU A 243 32.19 -2.10 -11.60
CA GLU A 243 33.53 -1.54 -11.44
C GLU A 243 34.62 -2.63 -11.63
N ALA A 244 35.86 -2.23 -11.89
CA ALA A 244 36.98 -3.18 -12.09
C ALA A 244 37.28 -4.06 -10.87
N ASN A 245 36.87 -3.63 -9.69
CA ASN A 245 37.00 -4.33 -8.41
C ASN A 245 35.68 -4.92 -7.93
N GLU A 246 34.81 -5.34 -8.85
CA GLU A 246 33.58 -6.07 -8.52
C GLU A 246 33.91 -7.37 -7.79
N GLU A 247 33.21 -7.61 -6.68
CA GLU A 247 33.42 -8.76 -5.81
C GLU A 247 32.08 -9.32 -5.36
N GLU A 248 31.94 -10.66 -5.36
CA GLU A 248 30.80 -11.35 -4.79
C GLU A 248 31.06 -11.68 -3.32
N VAL A 249 30.14 -11.28 -2.44
CA VAL A 249 30.22 -11.45 -1.00
C VAL A 249 28.99 -12.19 -0.50
N LYS A 250 29.17 -13.21 0.34
CA LYS A 250 28.06 -13.90 1.01
C LYS A 250 28.00 -13.50 2.47
N ILE A 251 26.79 -13.21 2.94
CA ILE A 251 26.49 -12.96 4.34
C ILE A 251 25.49 -13.99 4.85
N LYS A 252 25.61 -14.39 6.10
CA LYS A 252 24.62 -15.22 6.80
C LYS A 252 23.64 -14.31 7.50
N ILE A 253 22.35 -14.55 7.31
CA ILE A 253 21.25 -13.82 7.91
C ILE A 253 20.04 -14.73 8.04
N ASP A 254 19.20 -14.46 9.02
CA ASP A 254 17.93 -15.15 9.24
C ASP A 254 16.74 -14.41 8.63
N GLY A 255 16.88 -13.10 8.37
CA GLY A 255 15.83 -12.23 7.83
C GLY A 255 16.37 -11.18 6.85
N PHE A 256 15.59 -10.89 5.83
CA PHE A 256 15.91 -9.94 4.76
C PHE A 256 14.77 -8.94 4.57
N PHE A 257 14.99 -7.68 4.92
CA PHE A 257 14.01 -6.62 4.94
C PHE A 257 14.20 -5.66 3.78
N LEU A 258 13.13 -5.43 3.02
CA LEU A 258 13.11 -4.56 1.85
C LEU A 258 12.60 -3.16 2.21
N ALA A 259 13.51 -2.26 2.55
CA ALA A 259 13.22 -0.88 2.90
C ALA A 259 13.49 0.08 1.72
N ILE A 260 13.04 -0.29 0.51
CA ILE A 260 13.23 0.48 -0.73
C ILE A 260 12.01 1.30 -1.13
N GLY A 261 11.00 1.34 -0.25
CA GLY A 261 9.80 2.16 -0.35
C GLY A 261 8.59 1.40 -0.87
N HIS A 262 7.48 2.12 -0.95
CA HIS A 262 6.20 1.65 -1.44
C HIS A 262 5.76 2.47 -2.65
N LYS A 263 4.80 1.94 -3.40
CA LYS A 263 4.09 2.65 -4.46
C LYS A 263 2.61 2.66 -4.08
N PRO A 264 2.00 3.82 -3.83
CA PRO A 264 0.55 3.89 -3.62
C PRO A 264 -0.20 3.48 -4.89
N ASN A 265 -1.33 2.80 -4.71
CA ASN A 265 -2.15 2.31 -5.83
C ASN A 265 -3.12 3.40 -6.30
N SER A 266 -2.58 4.53 -6.72
CA SER A 266 -3.28 5.76 -7.10
C SER A 266 -3.24 6.09 -8.60
N ASP A 267 -2.57 5.28 -9.43
CA ASP A 267 -2.35 5.59 -10.86
C ASP A 267 -3.65 5.90 -11.60
N PHE A 268 -4.76 5.21 -11.28
CA PHE A 268 -6.05 5.36 -11.95
C PHE A 268 -6.84 6.62 -11.55
N VAL A 269 -6.41 7.33 -10.49
CA VAL A 269 -7.05 8.56 -9.98
C VAL A 269 -6.17 9.81 -10.11
N LYS A 270 -4.93 9.69 -10.57
CA LYS A 270 -3.93 10.77 -10.60
C LYS A 270 -4.33 12.01 -11.39
N ASP A 271 -5.22 11.86 -12.37
CA ASP A 271 -5.67 12.97 -13.22
C ASP A 271 -6.75 13.82 -12.52
N TYR A 272 -7.30 13.36 -11.40
CA TYR A 272 -8.35 14.02 -10.63
C TYR A 272 -7.92 14.41 -9.22
N LEU A 273 -7.10 13.58 -8.59
CA LEU A 273 -6.72 13.77 -7.19
C LEU A 273 -5.31 14.33 -7.05
N GLU A 274 -5.17 15.26 -6.11
CA GLU A 274 -3.85 15.75 -5.72
C GLU A 274 -3.07 14.65 -5.01
N THR A 275 -1.82 14.46 -5.44
CA THR A 275 -0.88 13.51 -4.84
C THR A 275 0.40 14.21 -4.41
N ASP A 276 1.17 13.55 -3.55
CA ASP A 276 2.56 13.93 -3.30
C ASP A 276 3.48 13.47 -4.45
N GLU A 277 4.79 13.75 -4.32
CA GLU A 277 5.80 13.41 -5.32
C GLU A 277 5.95 11.88 -5.54
N VAL A 278 5.53 11.06 -4.58
CA VAL A 278 5.59 9.59 -4.64
C VAL A 278 4.30 9.00 -5.20
N GLY A 279 3.20 9.76 -5.15
CA GLY A 279 1.87 9.37 -5.62
C GLY A 279 0.85 9.09 -4.50
N TYR A 280 1.17 9.35 -3.23
CA TYR A 280 0.19 9.25 -2.14
C TYR A 280 -0.87 10.33 -2.27
N VAL A 281 -2.15 9.94 -2.16
CA VAL A 281 -3.27 10.87 -2.26
C VAL A 281 -3.25 11.83 -1.07
N LYS A 282 -3.29 13.13 -1.36
CA LYS A 282 -3.37 14.17 -0.34
C LYS A 282 -4.80 14.29 0.18
N THR A 283 -4.92 14.37 1.50
CA THR A 283 -6.18 14.64 2.18
C THR A 283 -6.08 15.92 3.02
N ILE A 284 -7.22 16.52 3.31
CA ILE A 284 -7.27 17.65 4.26
C ILE A 284 -6.82 17.11 5.63
N PRO A 285 -5.81 17.73 6.28
CA PRO A 285 -5.26 17.23 7.53
C PRO A 285 -6.31 16.91 8.58
N GLY A 286 -6.22 15.71 9.17
CA GLY A 286 -7.16 15.22 10.18
C GLY A 286 -8.44 14.59 9.62
N THR A 287 -8.69 14.66 8.32
CA THR A 287 -9.86 14.09 7.64
C THR A 287 -9.45 13.08 6.57
N SER A 288 -10.43 12.45 5.91
CA SER A 288 -10.24 11.62 4.72
C SER A 288 -10.59 12.34 3.41
N LYS A 289 -11.00 13.62 3.49
CA LYS A 289 -11.46 14.43 2.36
C LYS A 289 -10.31 14.73 1.39
N THR A 290 -10.52 14.46 0.10
CA THR A 290 -9.59 14.83 -0.97
C THR A 290 -9.89 16.24 -1.51
N ASN A 291 -9.17 16.66 -2.56
CA ASN A 291 -9.48 17.89 -3.31
C ASN A 291 -10.80 17.81 -4.09
N VAL A 292 -11.38 16.62 -4.28
CA VAL A 292 -12.66 16.42 -4.98
C VAL A 292 -13.79 16.16 -3.97
N PRO A 293 -14.80 17.01 -3.88
CA PRO A 293 -15.97 16.80 -3.01
C PRO A 293 -16.64 15.45 -3.32
N GLY A 294 -16.97 14.66 -2.29
CA GLY A 294 -17.57 13.35 -2.44
C GLY A 294 -16.58 12.20 -2.69
N VAL A 295 -15.28 12.50 -2.84
CA VAL A 295 -14.23 11.50 -2.95
C VAL A 295 -13.32 11.54 -1.71
N PHE A 296 -13.15 10.40 -1.08
CA PHE A 296 -12.43 10.22 0.18
C PHE A 296 -11.32 9.18 0.02
N ALA A 297 -10.20 9.34 0.72
CA ALA A 297 -9.10 8.40 0.69
C ALA A 297 -8.73 7.93 2.10
N CYS A 298 -8.37 6.65 2.24
CA CYS A 298 -7.97 6.05 3.51
C CYS A 298 -6.95 4.91 3.31
N GLY A 299 -6.35 4.48 4.42
CA GLY A 299 -5.31 3.45 4.44
C GLY A 299 -4.01 3.93 3.81
N ASP A 300 -3.20 2.97 3.40
CA ASP A 300 -1.87 3.21 2.86
C ASP A 300 -1.88 3.94 1.50
N LEU A 301 -3.04 4.16 0.89
CA LEU A 301 -3.19 5.02 -0.28
C LEU A 301 -2.83 6.48 0.05
N MET A 302 -3.08 6.92 1.28
CA MET A 302 -2.82 8.29 1.74
C MET A 302 -1.80 8.36 2.89
N ASP A 303 -1.53 7.25 3.58
CA ASP A 303 -0.58 7.19 4.69
C ASP A 303 0.78 6.69 4.22
N SER A 304 1.70 7.63 4.01
CA SER A 304 3.09 7.35 3.65
C SER A 304 3.99 7.02 4.86
N ILE A 305 3.47 7.13 6.09
CA ILE A 305 4.26 7.10 7.33
C ILE A 305 4.08 5.78 8.06
N TYR A 306 2.87 5.46 8.51
CA TYR A 306 2.64 4.35 9.43
C TYR A 306 2.47 3.00 8.74
N ARG A 307 1.60 2.93 7.73
CA ARG A 307 1.31 1.71 6.96
C ARG A 307 1.10 0.48 7.84
N GLN A 308 0.23 0.62 8.84
CA GLN A 308 -0.16 -0.45 9.76
C GLN A 308 -1.63 -0.80 9.58
N ALA A 309 -1.98 -2.08 9.81
CA ALA A 309 -3.37 -2.55 9.72
C ALA A 309 -4.32 -1.73 10.59
N ILE A 310 -3.91 -1.41 11.81
CA ILE A 310 -4.73 -0.64 12.77
C ILE A 310 -4.89 0.83 12.36
N THR A 311 -3.84 1.48 11.84
CA THR A 311 -3.96 2.87 11.34
C THR A 311 -4.80 2.93 10.08
N ALA A 312 -4.65 1.94 9.19
CA ALA A 312 -5.47 1.78 8.01
C ALA A 312 -6.95 1.60 8.38
N ALA A 313 -7.28 0.69 9.31
CA ALA A 313 -8.63 0.50 9.82
C ALA A 313 -9.20 1.78 10.44
N GLY A 314 -8.43 2.47 11.29
CA GLY A 314 -8.83 3.75 11.89
C GLY A 314 -9.12 4.84 10.84
N SER A 315 -8.34 4.90 9.77
CA SER A 315 -8.59 5.84 8.66
C SER A 315 -9.83 5.47 7.84
N GLY A 316 -10.12 4.17 7.67
CA GLY A 316 -11.35 3.69 7.04
C GLY A 316 -12.61 4.09 7.82
N CYS A 317 -12.56 4.01 9.16
CA CYS A 317 -13.60 4.53 10.03
C CYS A 317 -13.85 6.03 9.79
N LYS A 318 -12.77 6.85 9.76
CA LYS A 318 -12.88 8.29 9.45
C LYS A 318 -13.52 8.54 8.10
N ALA A 319 -13.12 7.78 7.07
CA ALA A 319 -13.64 7.94 5.71
C ALA A 319 -15.15 7.69 5.65
N ALA A 320 -15.64 6.64 6.29
CA ALA A 320 -17.08 6.36 6.36
C ALA A 320 -17.86 7.47 7.08
N MET A 321 -17.31 8.00 8.19
CA MET A 321 -17.93 9.11 8.92
C MET A 321 -17.93 10.42 8.12
N ASP A 322 -16.87 10.69 7.36
CA ASP A 322 -16.81 11.86 6.49
C ASP A 322 -17.79 11.74 5.32
N VAL A 323 -17.99 10.54 4.75
CA VAL A 323 -19.03 10.26 3.74
C VAL A 323 -20.43 10.48 4.30
N GLU A 324 -20.69 9.96 5.50
CA GLU A 324 -22.01 10.14 6.15
C GLU A 324 -22.35 11.61 6.32
N ARG A 325 -21.42 12.43 6.82
CA ARG A 325 -21.60 13.88 6.96
C ARG A 325 -21.82 14.55 5.61
N TYR A 326 -20.99 14.25 4.61
CA TYR A 326 -21.08 14.82 3.27
C TYR A 326 -22.45 14.55 2.63
N LEU A 327 -22.94 13.30 2.70
CA LEU A 327 -24.23 12.94 2.12
C LEU A 327 -25.41 13.52 2.91
N SER A 328 -25.27 13.70 4.22
CA SER A 328 -26.29 14.35 5.04
C SER A 328 -26.39 15.85 4.72
N GLU A 329 -25.27 16.54 4.55
CA GLU A 329 -25.23 17.96 4.17
C GLU A 329 -25.76 18.18 2.75
N LYS A 330 -25.54 17.25 1.81
CA LYS A 330 -26.04 17.33 0.44
C LYS A 330 -27.55 17.15 0.34
N ASN A 331 -28.17 16.45 1.30
CA ASN A 331 -29.61 16.17 1.32
C ASN A 331 -30.41 17.12 2.24
N ALA A 332 -29.72 18.05 2.91
CA ALA A 332 -30.35 19.08 3.77
C ALA A 332 -30.75 20.33 2.95
#